data_b34d2657854eccb8f0ccd3f05bc5f2a2
#
_entry.id   b34d2657854eccb8f0ccd3f05bc5f2a2
#
_cell.length_a   1.000
_cell.length_b   1.000
_cell.length_c   1.000
_cell.angle_alpha   90.00
_cell.angle_beta   90.00
_cell.angle_gamma   90.00
#
_symmetry.space_group_name_H-M   'P 1'
#
loop_
_entity.id
_entity.type
_entity.pdbx_description
1 polymer ?
#
loop_
_entity_poly.entity_id
_entity_poly.type
_entity_poly.pdbx_seq_one_letter_code
_entity_poly.pdbx_strand_id
1 'polypeptide(L)'
;MPCHRSHMDYLLLTYSIYHLGLVPPHIAAGINLNFFPAGGVFRRSGAFFIRRSFAGNKLYSSVFKEYLSQLFIKGYSVKFYTEGGRSRTGRLLPPKTGMLAMTLQAMLRGIDRPISIVPVYIGYEHVMEINTYLKELAGNDKKGESVLGIFKAIKNLKNYGRGYLNFGDPISINQYLNEQQPDWRESIHPTDVQKPQWLGPQVANLADKVMVNINSAAALNAVNLLAMILLVNDKHALSKPKLIAQLEFYLHLQRSASYSDKVTTPNESAEQLLEHALKLNKFDVISDEFGEIIAINDKEKTLFNYYRNNVLHLFAVPSLLALHLFKAHKTTMADCQALIARFYPLFAKEWFLHELDENYITRVLASFVDQDLIEIEGDNIKITNSNDCLAKLEMLGRALSLTLQRYAIVVGFIQTSSGIEREELEHESQVLAERLGTLHGIKTPEFFDKKVLVGFISSLREQKLITETEQGLTGSNELCEVYLYLKALLPARVWQSIDDIVQSQAQHAKD
;
A
#
# COMPACT_ATOMS: atom_id res chain seq x y z
N MET A 1 -10.29 5.80 -12.09
CA MET A 1 -9.87 6.26 -10.72
C MET A 1 -8.45 5.75 -10.46
N PRO A 2 -7.41 6.56 -10.66
CA PRO A 2 -6.03 6.16 -10.43
C PRO A 2 -5.58 6.37 -8.98
N CYS A 3 -4.52 5.62 -8.56
CA CYS A 3 -3.71 6.02 -7.41
C CYS A 3 -2.96 7.34 -7.71
N HIS A 4 -2.48 8.02 -6.66
CA HIS A 4 -1.82 9.32 -6.83
C HIS A 4 -0.42 9.34 -6.22
N ARG A 5 0.58 9.35 -7.10
CA ARG A 5 2.00 9.25 -6.72
C ARG A 5 2.84 10.46 -7.16
N SER A 6 2.49 11.07 -8.29
CA SER A 6 3.23 12.15 -8.90
C SER A 6 2.31 13.12 -9.64
N HIS A 7 2.76 14.34 -9.87
CA HIS A 7 2.09 15.24 -10.82
C HIS A 7 2.09 14.68 -12.25
N MET A 8 3.05 13.80 -12.56
CA MET A 8 3.09 13.11 -13.86
C MET A 8 1.90 12.19 -14.10
N ASP A 9 1.19 11.74 -13.05
CA ASP A 9 0.01 10.87 -13.17
C ASP A 9 -1.06 11.46 -14.08
N TYR A 10 -1.24 12.79 -14.02
CA TYR A 10 -2.20 13.50 -14.88
C TYR A 10 -1.82 13.39 -16.36
N LEU A 11 -0.54 13.54 -16.65
CA LEU A 11 -0.02 13.53 -18.02
C LEU A 11 0.08 12.11 -18.55
N LEU A 12 0.69 11.19 -17.79
CA LEU A 12 0.91 9.80 -18.20
C LEU A 12 -0.40 9.11 -18.55
N LEU A 13 -1.39 9.16 -17.66
CA LEU A 13 -2.67 8.51 -17.90
C LEU A 13 -3.42 9.14 -19.09
N THR A 14 -3.43 10.47 -19.20
CA THR A 14 -4.08 11.17 -20.31
C THR A 14 -3.40 10.83 -21.64
N TYR A 15 -2.06 10.83 -21.68
CA TYR A 15 -1.26 10.45 -22.82
C TYR A 15 -1.55 9.02 -23.27
N SER A 16 -1.54 8.07 -22.34
CA SER A 16 -1.78 6.66 -22.63
C SER A 16 -3.19 6.42 -23.17
N ILE A 17 -4.22 7.01 -22.55
CA ILE A 17 -5.61 6.90 -23.02
C ILE A 17 -5.74 7.46 -24.45
N TYR A 18 -5.12 8.61 -24.73
CA TYR A 18 -5.14 9.21 -26.06
C TYR A 18 -4.45 8.31 -27.10
N HIS A 19 -3.30 7.74 -26.80
CA HIS A 19 -2.56 6.86 -27.71
C HIS A 19 -3.23 5.50 -27.90
N LEU A 20 -4.11 5.09 -26.99
CA LEU A 20 -4.98 3.92 -27.17
C LEU A 20 -6.21 4.23 -28.05
N GLY A 21 -6.31 5.44 -28.61
CA GLY A 21 -7.45 5.86 -29.44
C GLY A 21 -8.73 6.15 -28.67
N LEU A 22 -8.64 6.31 -27.33
CA LEU A 22 -9.78 6.57 -26.47
C LEU A 22 -9.86 8.08 -26.16
N VAL A 23 -11.09 8.54 -25.84
CA VAL A 23 -11.30 9.94 -25.45
C VAL A 23 -10.74 10.20 -24.06
N PRO A 24 -9.81 11.15 -23.89
CA PRO A 24 -9.29 11.54 -22.59
C PRO A 24 -10.40 12.01 -21.66
N PRO A 25 -10.40 11.57 -20.37
CA PRO A 25 -11.42 11.95 -19.40
C PRO A 25 -11.29 13.41 -18.97
N HIS A 26 -12.39 14.03 -18.55
CA HIS A 26 -12.36 15.27 -17.79
C HIS A 26 -11.65 15.08 -16.45
N ILE A 27 -10.82 16.04 -16.04
CA ILE A 27 -9.93 15.90 -14.89
C ILE A 27 -10.38 16.80 -13.75
N ALA A 28 -10.75 16.20 -12.63
CA ALA A 28 -10.96 16.94 -11.38
C ALA A 28 -9.60 17.35 -10.79
N ALA A 29 -9.25 18.61 -10.89
CA ALA A 29 -7.98 19.18 -10.45
C ALA A 29 -8.15 20.11 -9.25
N GLY A 30 -7.17 20.21 -8.36
CA GLY A 30 -7.21 21.18 -7.27
C GLY A 30 -7.14 22.62 -7.77
N ILE A 31 -7.85 23.54 -7.11
CA ILE A 31 -7.89 24.98 -7.46
C ILE A 31 -6.51 25.63 -7.51
N ASN A 32 -5.54 25.09 -6.78
CA ASN A 32 -4.16 25.55 -6.81
C ASN A 32 -3.48 25.39 -8.18
N LEU A 33 -4.01 24.55 -9.06
CA LEU A 33 -3.53 24.40 -10.45
C LEU A 33 -4.15 25.42 -11.42
N ASN A 34 -5.10 26.24 -10.97
CA ASN A 34 -5.75 27.27 -11.76
C ASN A 34 -5.01 28.61 -11.66
N PHE A 35 -3.77 28.67 -12.11
CA PHE A 35 -2.96 29.90 -12.17
C PHE A 35 -2.61 30.25 -13.61
N PHE A 36 -2.37 31.54 -13.86
CA PHE A 36 -1.98 32.02 -15.18
C PHE A 36 -0.51 31.64 -15.51
N PRO A 37 -0.19 31.20 -16.75
CA PRO A 37 -1.09 30.89 -17.86
C PRO A 37 -1.62 29.46 -17.88
N ALA A 38 -1.13 28.58 -17.00
CA ALA A 38 -1.35 27.12 -17.03
C ALA A 38 -2.83 26.73 -16.84
N GLY A 39 -3.57 27.44 -15.98
CA GLY A 39 -4.99 27.16 -15.74
C GLY A 39 -5.85 27.21 -16.99
N GLY A 40 -5.55 28.14 -17.91
CA GLY A 40 -6.23 28.24 -19.21
C GLY A 40 -5.94 27.04 -20.13
N VAL A 41 -4.71 26.56 -20.14
CA VAL A 41 -4.30 25.37 -20.91
C VAL A 41 -4.97 24.14 -20.33
N PHE A 42 -4.92 23.94 -19.00
CA PHE A 42 -5.54 22.79 -18.35
C PHE A 42 -7.05 22.72 -18.58
N ARG A 43 -7.76 23.87 -18.54
CA ARG A 43 -9.20 23.90 -18.86
C ARG A 43 -9.49 23.42 -20.28
N ARG A 44 -8.71 23.88 -21.26
CA ARG A 44 -8.84 23.45 -22.67
C ARG A 44 -8.53 21.97 -22.86
N SER A 45 -7.69 21.42 -21.97
CA SER A 45 -7.37 19.98 -21.93
C SER A 45 -8.36 19.15 -21.07
N GLY A 46 -9.53 19.70 -20.72
CA GLY A 46 -10.58 19.00 -20.00
C GLY A 46 -10.50 19.06 -18.48
N ALA A 47 -9.59 19.86 -17.89
CA ALA A 47 -9.54 20.00 -16.45
C ALA A 47 -10.63 20.97 -15.93
N PHE A 48 -11.27 20.59 -14.83
CA PHE A 48 -12.11 21.46 -14.01
C PHE A 48 -11.56 21.56 -12.61
N PHE A 49 -11.66 22.74 -11.98
CA PHE A 49 -10.97 23.01 -10.73
C PHE A 49 -11.92 22.94 -9.54
N ILE A 50 -11.52 22.17 -8.51
CA ILE A 50 -12.28 21.97 -7.29
C ILE A 50 -11.58 22.61 -6.10
N ARG A 51 -12.38 23.17 -5.17
CA ARG A 51 -11.89 23.69 -3.90
C ARG A 51 -11.45 22.56 -2.98
N ARG A 52 -10.50 22.85 -2.09
CA ARG A 52 -9.98 21.85 -1.12
C ARG A 52 -11.04 21.39 -0.12
N SER A 53 -12.03 22.23 0.18
CA SER A 53 -13.13 21.91 1.09
C SER A 53 -14.45 22.39 0.51
N PHE A 54 -15.48 21.58 0.71
CA PHE A 54 -16.88 21.90 0.41
C PHE A 54 -17.63 22.33 1.68
N ALA A 55 -17.02 22.20 2.86
CA ALA A 55 -17.62 22.51 4.14
C ALA A 55 -18.06 23.98 4.19
N GLY A 56 -19.27 24.22 4.70
CA GLY A 56 -19.84 25.55 4.89
C GLY A 56 -20.38 26.22 3.62
N ASN A 57 -20.16 25.68 2.42
CA ASN A 57 -20.63 26.31 1.18
C ASN A 57 -21.63 25.42 0.41
N LYS A 58 -22.89 25.48 0.85
CA LYS A 58 -24.00 24.69 0.26
C LYS A 58 -24.22 25.00 -1.23
N LEU A 59 -24.16 26.28 -1.63
CA LEU A 59 -24.33 26.70 -3.03
C LEU A 59 -23.25 26.08 -3.94
N TYR A 60 -21.98 26.21 -3.56
CA TYR A 60 -20.89 25.61 -4.31
C TYR A 60 -21.03 24.10 -4.45
N SER A 61 -21.38 23.41 -3.35
CA SER A 61 -21.59 21.97 -3.35
C SER A 61 -22.74 21.55 -4.29
N SER A 62 -23.84 22.32 -4.30
CA SER A 62 -25.00 22.03 -5.17
C SER A 62 -24.68 22.26 -6.65
N VAL A 63 -24.02 23.37 -6.98
CA VAL A 63 -23.58 23.67 -8.36
C VAL A 63 -22.59 22.61 -8.85
N PHE A 64 -21.67 22.19 -8.00
CA PHE A 64 -20.68 21.19 -8.36
C PHE A 64 -21.32 19.81 -8.62
N LYS A 65 -22.28 19.40 -7.81
CA LYS A 65 -23.03 18.13 -8.02
C LYS A 65 -23.81 18.18 -9.34
N GLU A 66 -24.44 19.30 -9.63
CA GLU A 66 -25.14 19.49 -10.90
C GLU A 66 -24.18 19.38 -12.09
N TYR A 67 -23.03 20.08 -12.00
CA TYR A 67 -22.00 20.03 -13.03
C TYR A 67 -21.52 18.58 -13.29
N LEU A 68 -21.24 17.83 -12.21
CA LEU A 68 -20.81 16.44 -12.32
C LEU A 68 -21.92 15.55 -12.95
N SER A 69 -23.17 15.75 -12.53
CA SER A 69 -24.33 15.05 -13.09
C SER A 69 -24.46 15.31 -14.61
N GLN A 70 -24.30 16.56 -15.05
CA GLN A 70 -24.32 16.93 -16.47
C GLN A 70 -23.19 16.30 -17.28
N LEU A 71 -22.00 16.12 -16.70
CA LEU A 71 -20.91 15.40 -17.35
C LEU A 71 -21.31 13.93 -17.61
N PHE A 72 -21.87 13.25 -16.61
CA PHE A 72 -22.30 11.87 -16.76
C PHE A 72 -23.49 11.70 -17.71
N ILE A 73 -24.50 12.58 -17.66
CA ILE A 73 -25.64 12.56 -18.59
C ILE A 73 -25.15 12.68 -20.05
N LYS A 74 -24.16 13.53 -20.29
CA LYS A 74 -23.55 13.69 -21.62
C LYS A 74 -22.59 12.55 -21.99
N GLY A 75 -22.33 11.59 -21.09
CA GLY A 75 -21.45 10.45 -21.32
C GLY A 75 -19.97 10.76 -21.26
N TYR A 76 -19.58 11.86 -20.62
CA TYR A 76 -18.18 12.18 -20.43
C TYR A 76 -17.56 11.35 -19.27
N SER A 77 -16.38 10.80 -19.53
CA SER A 77 -15.58 10.17 -18.48
C SER A 77 -14.94 11.22 -17.58
N VAL A 78 -14.89 10.93 -16.27
CA VAL A 78 -14.32 11.82 -15.27
C VAL A 78 -13.18 11.11 -14.53
N LYS A 79 -12.01 11.74 -14.48
CA LYS A 79 -10.85 11.28 -13.73
C LYS A 79 -10.69 12.06 -12.44
N PHE A 80 -10.64 11.36 -11.31
CA PHE A 80 -10.30 11.92 -10.00
C PHE A 80 -9.53 10.91 -9.16
N TYR A 81 -8.78 11.41 -8.18
CA TYR A 81 -7.95 10.60 -7.30
C TYR A 81 -8.65 10.42 -5.96
N THR A 82 -8.96 9.16 -5.64
CA THR A 82 -9.66 8.80 -4.40
C THR A 82 -8.87 9.19 -3.16
N GLU A 83 -7.56 9.11 -3.22
CA GLU A 83 -6.66 9.47 -2.12
C GLU A 83 -6.72 10.97 -1.75
N GLY A 84 -7.17 11.82 -2.68
CA GLY A 84 -7.26 13.27 -2.48
C GLY A 84 -5.92 13.98 -2.22
N GLY A 85 -4.81 13.28 -2.37
CA GLY A 85 -3.45 13.78 -2.26
C GLY A 85 -2.46 12.73 -2.73
N ARG A 86 -1.21 13.14 -3.01
CA ARG A 86 -0.15 12.21 -3.42
C ARG A 86 0.40 11.45 -2.23
N SER A 87 0.63 10.15 -2.39
CA SER A 87 1.35 9.35 -1.42
C SER A 87 2.81 9.83 -1.28
N ARG A 88 3.28 9.97 -0.04
CA ARG A 88 4.67 10.32 0.31
C ARG A 88 5.49 9.09 0.67
N THR A 89 4.80 8.01 1.00
CA THR A 89 5.41 6.77 1.49
C THR A 89 5.43 5.67 0.44
N GLY A 90 4.74 5.86 -0.70
CA GLY A 90 4.56 4.84 -1.74
C GLY A 90 3.38 3.89 -1.48
N ARG A 91 2.79 3.89 -0.29
CA ARG A 91 1.54 3.17 0.02
C ARG A 91 0.33 3.92 -0.52
N LEU A 92 -0.75 3.22 -0.79
CA LEU A 92 -2.05 3.86 -1.02
C LEU A 92 -2.50 4.58 0.25
N LEU A 93 -3.05 5.78 0.09
CA LEU A 93 -3.65 6.52 1.20
C LEU A 93 -5.11 6.08 1.39
N PRO A 94 -5.66 6.21 2.61
CA PRO A 94 -7.08 5.97 2.84
C PRO A 94 -7.96 6.80 1.89
N PRO A 95 -9.02 6.21 1.31
CA PRO A 95 -9.83 6.87 0.30
C PRO A 95 -10.66 8.00 0.89
N LYS A 96 -10.77 9.12 0.15
CA LYS A 96 -11.71 10.20 0.41
C LYS A 96 -12.97 9.98 -0.42
N THR A 97 -14.06 9.74 0.26
CA THR A 97 -15.32 9.28 -0.35
C THR A 97 -16.15 10.38 -1.02
N GLY A 98 -15.83 11.66 -0.83
CA GLY A 98 -16.67 12.79 -1.25
C GLY A 98 -17.03 12.82 -2.74
N MET A 99 -16.07 12.64 -3.63
CA MET A 99 -16.31 12.60 -5.09
C MET A 99 -17.11 11.37 -5.50
N LEU A 100 -16.83 10.23 -4.88
CA LEU A 100 -17.54 8.99 -5.14
C LEU A 100 -18.99 9.07 -4.67
N ALA A 101 -19.24 9.67 -3.49
CA ALA A 101 -20.59 9.95 -3.02
C ALA A 101 -21.38 10.85 -3.99
N MET A 102 -20.75 11.88 -4.55
CA MET A 102 -21.38 12.73 -5.55
C MET A 102 -21.65 11.99 -6.87
N THR A 103 -20.82 11.03 -7.25
CA THR A 103 -21.03 10.16 -8.41
C THR A 103 -22.27 9.29 -8.21
N LEU A 104 -22.42 8.64 -7.05
CA LEU A 104 -23.61 7.86 -6.73
C LEU A 104 -24.86 8.74 -6.64
N GLN A 105 -24.75 9.92 -6.03
CA GLN A 105 -25.86 10.88 -5.98
C GLN A 105 -26.29 11.35 -7.37
N ALA A 106 -25.36 11.50 -8.31
CA ALA A 106 -25.70 11.79 -9.70
C ALA A 106 -26.50 10.65 -10.34
N MET A 107 -26.16 9.38 -10.09
CA MET A 107 -26.95 8.23 -10.56
C MET A 107 -28.36 8.22 -9.98
N LEU A 108 -28.52 8.56 -8.69
CA LEU A 108 -29.84 8.63 -8.04
C LEU A 108 -30.72 9.75 -8.60
N ARG A 109 -30.24 10.55 -9.54
CA ARG A 109 -31.06 11.47 -10.35
C ARG A 109 -31.66 10.83 -11.62
N GLY A 110 -31.48 9.54 -11.81
CA GLY A 110 -32.05 8.82 -12.94
C GLY A 110 -31.22 8.96 -14.23
N ILE A 111 -29.89 8.84 -14.12
CA ILE A 111 -29.03 8.79 -15.30
C ILE A 111 -29.20 7.45 -15.99
N ASP A 112 -29.63 7.45 -17.25
CA ASP A 112 -29.85 6.22 -18.01
C ASP A 112 -28.57 5.49 -18.42
N ARG A 113 -27.45 6.22 -18.51
CA ARG A 113 -26.17 5.64 -18.89
C ARG A 113 -25.51 4.93 -17.71
N PRO A 114 -25.06 3.67 -17.89
CA PRO A 114 -24.32 2.98 -16.84
C PRO A 114 -22.98 3.67 -16.58
N ILE A 115 -22.62 3.77 -15.31
CA ILE A 115 -21.32 4.30 -14.89
C ILE A 115 -20.46 3.13 -14.41
N SER A 116 -19.26 3.01 -15.00
CA SER A 116 -18.23 2.07 -14.55
C SER A 116 -17.03 2.81 -14.00
N ILE A 117 -16.52 2.33 -12.87
CA ILE A 117 -15.28 2.81 -12.27
C ILE A 117 -14.15 1.91 -12.78
N VAL A 118 -13.12 2.50 -13.34
CA VAL A 118 -11.91 1.79 -13.75
C VAL A 118 -10.78 2.17 -12.78
N PRO A 119 -10.39 1.27 -11.85
CA PRO A 119 -9.22 1.46 -11.00
C PRO A 119 -7.95 1.46 -11.86
N VAL A 120 -6.97 2.31 -11.53
CA VAL A 120 -5.73 2.38 -12.30
C VAL A 120 -4.53 2.47 -11.35
N TYR A 121 -3.64 1.48 -11.47
CA TYR A 121 -2.33 1.55 -10.83
C TYR A 121 -1.37 2.37 -11.67
N ILE A 122 -0.61 3.25 -11.02
CA ILE A 122 0.47 4.03 -11.65
C ILE A 122 1.74 3.79 -10.83
N GLY A 123 2.80 3.36 -11.49
CA GLY A 123 4.10 3.13 -10.89
C GLY A 123 5.22 3.83 -11.64
N TYR A 124 6.33 4.09 -10.97
CA TYR A 124 7.50 4.76 -11.54
C TYR A 124 8.78 4.14 -11.01
N GLU A 125 9.79 4.06 -11.86
CA GLU A 125 11.16 3.80 -11.43
C GLU A 125 11.85 5.05 -10.86
N HIS A 126 11.34 6.24 -11.20
CA HIS A 126 11.73 7.51 -10.58
C HIS A 126 10.56 8.47 -10.46
N VAL A 127 10.24 8.88 -9.24
CA VAL A 127 9.26 9.93 -8.96
C VAL A 127 9.95 11.28 -8.96
N MET A 128 9.47 12.22 -9.77
CA MET A 128 10.11 13.55 -9.93
C MET A 128 10.17 14.36 -8.64
N GLU A 129 9.15 14.22 -7.79
CA GLU A 129 8.98 15.00 -6.54
C GLU A 129 9.63 14.34 -5.33
N ILE A 130 10.37 13.27 -5.50
CA ILE A 130 10.86 12.44 -4.40
C ILE A 130 11.67 13.24 -3.36
N ASN A 131 12.51 14.17 -3.79
CA ASN A 131 13.28 15.02 -2.89
C ASN A 131 12.39 15.95 -2.05
N THR A 132 11.23 16.36 -2.57
CA THR A 132 10.24 17.15 -1.84
C THR A 132 9.55 16.27 -0.81
N TYR A 133 9.21 15.03 -1.17
CA TYR A 133 8.60 14.06 -0.25
C TYR A 133 9.52 13.75 0.94
N LEU A 134 10.80 13.55 0.69
CA LEU A 134 11.79 13.32 1.75
C LEU A 134 11.87 14.49 2.74
N LYS A 135 11.83 15.72 2.25
CA LYS A 135 11.82 16.93 3.09
C LYS A 135 10.55 17.04 3.92
N GLU A 136 9.39 16.78 3.33
CA GLU A 136 8.09 16.78 4.02
C GLU A 136 8.04 15.69 5.10
N LEU A 137 8.55 14.49 4.82
CA LEU A 137 8.63 13.40 5.80
C LEU A 137 9.62 13.69 6.94
N ALA A 138 10.64 14.51 6.69
CA ALA A 138 11.57 14.98 7.71
C ALA A 138 11.03 16.16 8.56
N GLY A 139 9.74 16.50 8.43
CA GLY A 139 9.08 17.53 9.24
C GLY A 139 9.23 18.97 8.72
N ASN A 140 9.76 19.15 7.51
CA ASN A 140 9.82 20.50 6.91
C ASN A 140 8.44 20.92 6.37
N ASP A 141 8.11 22.20 6.54
CA ASP A 141 6.86 22.78 6.05
C ASP A 141 6.69 22.56 4.54
N LYS A 142 5.43 22.32 4.14
CA LYS A 142 5.04 22.23 2.73
C LYS A 142 5.29 23.58 2.04
N LYS A 143 6.44 23.73 1.41
CA LYS A 143 6.64 24.84 0.47
C LYS A 143 5.69 24.62 -0.70
N GLY A 144 4.92 25.68 -1.04
CA GLY A 144 4.04 25.65 -2.21
C GLY A 144 4.85 25.23 -3.44
N GLU A 145 4.55 24.06 -3.99
CA GLU A 145 5.21 23.56 -5.19
C GLU A 145 4.88 24.50 -6.35
N SER A 146 5.90 25.12 -6.91
CA SER A 146 5.77 25.91 -8.12
C SER A 146 5.58 24.96 -9.30
N VAL A 147 4.43 25.04 -9.97
CA VAL A 147 4.18 24.32 -11.23
C VAL A 147 5.18 24.72 -12.31
N LEU A 148 5.76 25.91 -12.23
CA LEU A 148 6.92 26.32 -13.04
C LEU A 148 8.12 25.39 -12.81
N GLY A 149 8.28 24.86 -11.59
CA GLY A 149 9.27 23.83 -11.27
C GLY A 149 9.02 22.52 -12.03
N ILE A 150 7.76 22.12 -12.21
CA ILE A 150 7.39 20.91 -12.98
C ILE A 150 7.73 21.09 -14.47
N PHE A 151 7.39 22.23 -15.08
CA PHE A 151 7.75 22.52 -16.47
C PHE A 151 9.27 22.61 -16.67
N LYS A 152 10.01 23.18 -15.70
CA LYS A 152 11.46 23.22 -15.72
C LYS A 152 12.08 21.82 -15.58
N ALA A 153 11.48 20.95 -14.77
CA ALA A 153 11.89 19.57 -14.62
C ALA A 153 11.60 18.76 -15.90
N ILE A 154 10.45 18.96 -16.56
CA ILE A 154 10.12 18.34 -17.85
C ILE A 154 11.11 18.78 -18.93
N LYS A 155 11.54 20.03 -18.95
CA LYS A 155 12.51 20.55 -19.92
C LYS A 155 13.92 19.95 -19.70
N ASN A 156 14.23 19.54 -18.47
CA ASN A 156 15.51 18.93 -18.10
C ASN A 156 15.36 17.41 -17.90
N LEU A 157 14.46 16.75 -18.64
CA LEU A 157 14.24 15.31 -18.54
C LEU A 157 15.55 14.55 -18.74
N LYS A 158 16.09 14.06 -17.64
CA LYS A 158 17.12 13.01 -17.59
C LYS A 158 16.47 11.66 -17.76
N ASN A 159 17.23 10.60 -17.81
CA ASN A 159 16.71 9.23 -17.83
C ASN A 159 16.01 8.92 -16.49
N TYR A 160 14.68 9.07 -16.44
CA TYR A 160 13.87 8.77 -15.25
C TYR A 160 13.39 7.30 -15.21
N GLY A 161 13.84 6.45 -16.14
CA GLY A 161 13.35 5.10 -16.23
C GLY A 161 11.94 5.01 -16.82
N ARG A 162 11.27 3.91 -16.51
CA ARG A 162 9.95 3.57 -17.05
C ARG A 162 8.84 4.04 -16.11
N GLY A 163 7.69 4.41 -16.70
CA GLY A 163 6.42 4.59 -16.03
C GLY A 163 5.49 3.40 -16.34
N TYR A 164 4.79 2.91 -15.36
CA TYR A 164 3.90 1.75 -15.45
C TYR A 164 2.47 2.18 -15.22
N LEU A 165 1.56 1.67 -16.05
CA LEU A 165 0.16 2.01 -16.00
C LEU A 165 -0.66 0.75 -16.25
N ASN A 166 -1.30 0.23 -15.20
CA ASN A 166 -2.14 -0.96 -15.26
C ASN A 166 -3.58 -0.62 -14.90
N PHE A 167 -4.51 -1.21 -15.63
CA PHE A 167 -5.94 -1.10 -15.36
C PHE A 167 -6.39 -2.29 -14.53
N GLY A 168 -6.98 -2.02 -13.37
CA GLY A 168 -7.64 -3.04 -12.55
C GLY A 168 -9.02 -3.38 -13.09
N ASP A 169 -9.68 -4.35 -12.47
CA ASP A 169 -11.00 -4.79 -12.87
C ASP A 169 -12.02 -3.66 -12.78
N PRO A 170 -12.76 -3.38 -13.87
CA PRO A 170 -13.80 -2.37 -13.87
C PRO A 170 -14.93 -2.74 -12.91
N ILE A 171 -15.46 -1.75 -12.20
CA ILE A 171 -16.59 -1.92 -11.28
C ILE A 171 -17.80 -1.22 -11.90
N SER A 172 -18.79 -1.98 -12.37
CA SER A 172 -20.08 -1.44 -12.77
C SER A 172 -20.84 -1.00 -11.51
N ILE A 173 -21.15 0.29 -11.39
CA ILE A 173 -21.85 0.81 -10.20
C ILE A 173 -23.27 0.23 -10.15
N ASN A 174 -23.94 0.05 -11.30
CA ASN A 174 -25.28 -0.54 -11.34
C ASN A 174 -25.27 -1.98 -10.83
N GLN A 175 -24.30 -2.80 -11.29
CA GLN A 175 -24.18 -4.17 -10.83
C GLN A 175 -23.86 -4.20 -9.33
N TYR A 176 -22.88 -3.42 -8.88
CA TYR A 176 -22.51 -3.32 -7.47
C TYR A 176 -23.72 -2.96 -6.60
N LEU A 177 -24.52 -1.95 -6.99
CA LEU A 177 -25.70 -1.56 -6.22
C LEU A 177 -26.80 -2.62 -6.28
N ASN A 178 -26.99 -3.31 -7.40
CA ASN A 178 -27.95 -4.41 -7.48
C ASN A 178 -27.61 -5.56 -6.52
N GLU A 179 -26.31 -5.82 -6.30
CA GLU A 179 -25.84 -6.86 -5.39
C GLU A 179 -25.89 -6.43 -3.92
N GLN A 180 -25.49 -5.18 -3.64
CA GLN A 180 -25.29 -4.69 -2.26
C GLN A 180 -26.49 -3.93 -1.69
N GLN A 181 -27.36 -3.38 -2.53
CA GLN A 181 -28.53 -2.58 -2.16
C GLN A 181 -29.63 -2.76 -3.22
N PRO A 182 -30.30 -3.91 -3.30
CA PRO A 182 -31.25 -4.24 -4.39
C PRO A 182 -32.30 -3.16 -4.66
N ASP A 183 -32.80 -2.51 -3.62
CA ASP A 183 -33.87 -1.50 -3.69
C ASP A 183 -33.35 -0.08 -3.98
N TRP A 184 -32.07 0.08 -4.39
CA TRP A 184 -31.48 1.40 -4.59
C TRP A 184 -32.24 2.28 -5.60
N ARG A 185 -32.96 1.66 -6.54
CA ARG A 185 -33.76 2.38 -7.56
C ARG A 185 -34.94 3.12 -6.97
N GLU A 186 -35.46 2.71 -5.81
CA GLU A 186 -36.53 3.41 -5.12
C GLU A 186 -36.07 4.78 -4.60
N SER A 187 -34.77 4.97 -4.44
CA SER A 187 -34.15 6.25 -4.08
C SER A 187 -33.90 7.18 -5.28
N ILE A 188 -34.32 6.81 -6.50
CA ILE A 188 -34.15 7.66 -7.68
C ILE A 188 -35.14 8.83 -7.62
N HIS A 189 -34.62 10.05 -7.70
CA HIS A 189 -35.43 11.27 -7.75
C HIS A 189 -34.79 12.29 -8.71
N PRO A 190 -35.46 12.64 -9.83
CA PRO A 190 -34.87 13.44 -10.91
C PRO A 190 -34.43 14.86 -10.51
N THR A 191 -35.15 15.49 -9.58
CA THR A 191 -34.93 16.90 -9.21
C THR A 191 -34.19 17.06 -7.90
N ASP A 192 -34.37 16.17 -6.92
CA ASP A 192 -33.76 16.28 -5.61
C ASP A 192 -32.55 15.38 -5.44
N VAL A 193 -31.53 15.92 -4.77
CA VAL A 193 -30.33 15.14 -4.44
C VAL A 193 -30.62 14.26 -3.23
N GLN A 194 -30.88 12.99 -3.48
CA GLN A 194 -31.17 12.02 -2.44
C GLN A 194 -29.92 11.66 -1.61
N LYS A 195 -30.13 11.47 -0.33
CA LYS A 195 -29.12 10.99 0.62
C LYS A 195 -29.70 9.88 1.50
N PRO A 196 -30.03 8.73 0.91
CA PRO A 196 -30.55 7.61 1.68
C PRO A 196 -29.51 7.12 2.70
N GLN A 197 -29.99 6.51 3.79
CA GLN A 197 -29.11 6.05 4.89
C GLN A 197 -28.03 5.06 4.43
N TRP A 198 -28.36 4.24 3.44
CA TRP A 198 -27.43 3.26 2.86
C TRP A 198 -26.29 3.88 2.04
N LEU A 199 -26.43 5.14 1.58
CA LEU A 199 -25.46 5.76 0.67
C LEU A 199 -24.05 5.84 1.28
N GLY A 200 -23.93 6.28 2.52
CA GLY A 200 -22.64 6.41 3.19
C GLY A 200 -21.85 5.10 3.29
N PRO A 201 -22.42 4.04 3.87
CA PRO A 201 -21.83 2.72 3.94
C PRO A 201 -21.44 2.17 2.55
N GLN A 202 -22.34 2.24 1.55
CA GLN A 202 -22.05 1.72 0.22
C GLN A 202 -20.95 2.49 -0.51
N VAL A 203 -20.86 3.81 -0.30
CA VAL A 203 -19.76 4.61 -0.83
C VAL A 203 -18.42 4.22 -0.20
N ALA A 204 -18.39 3.94 1.10
CA ALA A 204 -17.18 3.50 1.80
C ALA A 204 -16.71 2.13 1.26
N ASN A 205 -17.61 1.16 1.19
CA ASN A 205 -17.31 -0.17 0.65
C ASN A 205 -16.83 -0.12 -0.80
N LEU A 206 -17.49 0.70 -1.64
CA LEU A 206 -17.09 0.89 -3.03
C LEU A 206 -15.71 1.55 -3.14
N ALA A 207 -15.41 2.51 -2.26
CA ALA A 207 -14.10 3.14 -2.21
C ALA A 207 -13.00 2.13 -1.84
N ASP A 208 -13.22 1.29 -0.83
CA ASP A 208 -12.29 0.22 -0.45
C ASP A 208 -12.10 -0.78 -1.61
N LYS A 209 -13.17 -1.20 -2.29
CA LYS A 209 -13.10 -2.06 -3.48
C LYS A 209 -12.25 -1.45 -4.60
N VAL A 210 -12.36 -0.13 -4.82
CA VAL A 210 -11.51 0.58 -5.78
C VAL A 210 -10.04 0.53 -5.36
N MET A 211 -9.73 0.74 -4.08
CA MET A 211 -8.34 0.70 -3.58
C MET A 211 -7.75 -0.70 -3.68
N VAL A 212 -8.54 -1.73 -3.38
CA VAL A 212 -8.16 -3.14 -3.57
C VAL A 212 -7.83 -3.43 -5.03
N ASN A 213 -8.70 -3.03 -5.97
CA ASN A 213 -8.48 -3.27 -7.40
C ASN A 213 -7.29 -2.47 -7.97
N ILE A 214 -6.95 -1.31 -7.39
CA ILE A 214 -5.71 -0.59 -7.73
C ILE A 214 -4.49 -1.42 -7.31
N ASN A 215 -4.44 -1.94 -6.09
CA ASN A 215 -3.32 -2.74 -5.61
C ASN A 215 -3.21 -4.10 -6.32
N SER A 216 -4.35 -4.72 -6.65
CA SER A 216 -4.37 -5.96 -7.43
C SER A 216 -3.78 -5.81 -8.83
N ALA A 217 -3.72 -4.59 -9.35
CA ALA A 217 -3.13 -4.27 -10.65
C ALA A 217 -1.70 -3.71 -10.55
N ALA A 218 -0.97 -3.98 -9.46
CA ALA A 218 0.38 -3.46 -9.27
C ALA A 218 1.36 -3.95 -10.36
N ALA A 219 2.38 -3.13 -10.64
CA ALA A 219 3.46 -3.47 -11.57
C ALA A 219 4.79 -3.61 -10.83
N LEU A 220 5.41 -4.77 -10.98
CA LEU A 220 6.79 -4.99 -10.57
C LEU A 220 7.74 -4.36 -11.57
N ASN A 221 8.83 -3.80 -11.08
CA ASN A 221 9.90 -3.22 -11.90
C ASN A 221 11.28 -3.40 -11.21
N ALA A 222 12.33 -3.07 -11.93
CA ALA A 222 13.70 -3.24 -11.45
C ALA A 222 13.95 -2.51 -10.11
N VAL A 223 13.49 -1.26 -9.98
CA VAL A 223 13.79 -0.44 -8.80
C VAL A 223 13.05 -0.93 -7.56
N ASN A 224 11.76 -1.31 -7.68
CA ASN A 224 11.01 -1.78 -6.52
C ASN A 224 11.45 -3.18 -6.07
N LEU A 225 11.84 -4.07 -6.98
CA LEU A 225 12.40 -5.38 -6.64
C LEU A 225 13.77 -5.24 -5.93
N LEU A 226 14.67 -4.42 -6.46
CA LEU A 226 15.95 -4.13 -5.79
C LEU A 226 15.75 -3.48 -4.42
N ALA A 227 14.77 -2.59 -4.29
CA ALA A 227 14.43 -2.00 -3.00
C ALA A 227 13.92 -3.05 -2.00
N MET A 228 13.08 -4.01 -2.45
CA MET A 228 12.62 -5.14 -1.63
C MET A 228 13.79 -5.95 -1.09
N ILE A 229 14.77 -6.26 -1.94
CA ILE A 229 15.90 -7.15 -1.61
C ILE A 229 16.95 -6.42 -0.77
N LEU A 230 17.36 -5.21 -1.16
CA LEU A 230 18.47 -4.52 -0.50
C LEU A 230 18.09 -3.93 0.87
N LEU A 231 16.86 -3.43 1.03
CA LEU A 231 16.44 -2.83 2.30
C LEU A 231 16.32 -3.81 3.47
N VAL A 232 16.18 -5.10 3.20
CA VAL A 232 16.11 -6.13 4.26
C VAL A 232 17.49 -6.54 4.80
N ASN A 233 18.56 -6.14 4.12
CA ASN A 233 19.93 -6.39 4.56
C ASN A 233 20.42 -5.28 5.50
N ASP A 234 21.19 -5.64 6.52
CA ASP A 234 21.63 -4.72 7.57
C ASP A 234 22.43 -3.53 7.03
N LYS A 235 23.25 -3.75 6.00
CA LYS A 235 24.04 -2.72 5.31
C LYS A 235 23.42 -2.23 4.01
N HIS A 236 22.22 -2.73 3.65
CA HIS A 236 21.53 -2.43 2.39
C HIS A 236 22.42 -2.63 1.17
N ALA A 237 23.22 -3.66 1.22
CA ALA A 237 24.23 -4.01 0.20
C ALA A 237 24.30 -5.53 0.01
N LEU A 238 24.56 -5.96 -1.21
CA LEU A 238 24.81 -7.36 -1.57
C LEU A 238 25.85 -7.44 -2.67
N SER A 239 26.63 -8.53 -2.69
CA SER A 239 27.44 -8.85 -3.87
C SER A 239 26.54 -9.11 -5.08
N LYS A 240 26.99 -8.68 -6.24
CA LYS A 240 26.24 -8.78 -7.51
C LYS A 240 25.67 -10.18 -7.78
N PRO A 241 26.46 -11.28 -7.63
CA PRO A 241 25.92 -12.63 -7.84
C PRO A 241 24.78 -12.98 -6.87
N LYS A 242 24.90 -12.62 -5.59
CA LYS A 242 23.83 -12.86 -4.60
C LYS A 242 22.58 -12.03 -4.90
N LEU A 243 22.76 -10.79 -5.35
CA LEU A 243 21.64 -9.93 -5.73
C LEU A 243 20.88 -10.47 -6.94
N ILE A 244 21.60 -10.98 -7.95
CA ILE A 244 21.00 -11.62 -9.13
C ILE A 244 20.20 -12.86 -8.69
N ALA A 245 20.78 -13.73 -7.88
CA ALA A 245 20.10 -14.94 -7.38
C ALA A 245 18.82 -14.59 -6.58
N GLN A 246 18.83 -13.51 -5.78
CA GLN A 246 17.64 -13.03 -5.08
C GLN A 246 16.60 -12.45 -6.05
N LEU A 247 17.01 -11.73 -7.08
CA LEU A 247 16.09 -11.22 -8.12
C LEU A 247 15.42 -12.37 -8.86
N GLU A 248 16.16 -13.41 -9.23
CA GLU A 248 15.62 -14.61 -9.87
C GLU A 248 14.58 -15.29 -8.97
N PHE A 249 14.89 -15.42 -7.68
CA PHE A 249 13.97 -15.97 -6.68
C PHE A 249 12.67 -15.18 -6.62
N TYR A 250 12.74 -13.85 -6.50
CA TYR A 250 11.54 -12.99 -6.42
C TYR A 250 10.75 -12.98 -7.72
N LEU A 251 11.42 -13.00 -8.87
CA LEU A 251 10.76 -13.07 -10.18
C LEU A 251 10.05 -14.42 -10.38
N HIS A 252 10.72 -15.54 -10.05
CA HIS A 252 10.12 -16.86 -10.12
C HIS A 252 8.87 -16.94 -9.23
N LEU A 253 8.97 -16.53 -7.98
CA LEU A 253 7.86 -16.50 -7.02
C LEU A 253 6.66 -15.72 -7.60
N GLN A 254 6.86 -14.53 -8.13
CA GLN A 254 5.76 -13.71 -8.65
C GLN A 254 5.22 -14.18 -9.99
N ARG A 255 5.99 -14.93 -10.78
CA ARG A 255 5.53 -15.55 -12.03
C ARG A 255 4.76 -16.84 -11.78
N SER A 256 5.16 -17.67 -10.81
CA SER A 256 4.51 -18.94 -10.49
C SER A 256 3.37 -18.82 -9.49
N ALA A 257 3.46 -17.88 -8.54
CA ALA A 257 2.48 -17.63 -7.50
C ALA A 257 2.14 -16.14 -7.39
N SER A 258 1.65 -15.55 -8.49
CA SER A 258 1.21 -14.15 -8.49
C SER A 258 0.08 -13.93 -7.48
N TYR A 259 0.11 -12.76 -6.81
CA TYR A 259 -0.94 -12.31 -5.92
C TYR A 259 -2.28 -12.14 -6.64
N SER A 260 -2.26 -11.58 -7.85
CA SER A 260 -3.42 -11.36 -8.71
C SER A 260 -3.04 -11.57 -10.17
N ASP A 261 -3.99 -11.94 -11.01
CA ASP A 261 -3.85 -12.07 -12.48
C ASP A 261 -3.61 -10.72 -13.19
N LYS A 262 -3.88 -9.61 -12.50
CA LYS A 262 -3.64 -8.24 -13.00
C LYS A 262 -2.26 -7.69 -12.65
N VAL A 263 -1.52 -8.37 -11.78
CA VAL A 263 -0.12 -7.99 -11.48
C VAL A 263 0.74 -8.19 -12.71
N THR A 264 1.53 -7.19 -13.07
CA THR A 264 2.50 -7.34 -14.15
C THR A 264 3.90 -7.56 -13.59
N THR A 265 4.54 -8.63 -14.06
CA THR A 265 5.91 -8.99 -13.72
C THR A 265 6.80 -8.77 -14.94
N PRO A 266 8.03 -8.22 -14.81
CA PRO A 266 8.94 -8.05 -15.91
C PRO A 266 9.25 -9.37 -16.63
N ASN A 267 9.38 -9.32 -17.94
CA ASN A 267 9.79 -10.48 -18.76
C ASN A 267 11.32 -10.64 -18.84
N GLU A 268 12.06 -9.58 -18.50
CA GLU A 268 13.52 -9.53 -18.50
C GLU A 268 14.11 -10.54 -17.49
N SER A 269 15.35 -10.99 -17.73
CA SER A 269 16.11 -11.77 -16.75
C SER A 269 16.54 -10.90 -15.55
N ALA A 270 16.98 -11.52 -14.47
CA ALA A 270 17.49 -10.82 -13.30
C ALA A 270 18.69 -9.93 -13.63
N GLU A 271 19.61 -10.40 -14.49
CA GLU A 271 20.77 -9.63 -14.95
C GLU A 271 20.33 -8.40 -15.74
N GLN A 272 19.40 -8.58 -16.69
CA GLN A 272 18.89 -7.48 -17.51
C GLN A 272 18.20 -6.42 -16.66
N LEU A 273 17.44 -6.82 -15.64
CA LEU A 273 16.79 -5.91 -14.70
C LEU A 273 17.81 -5.16 -13.85
N LEU A 274 18.84 -5.85 -13.36
CA LEU A 274 19.92 -5.21 -12.61
C LEU A 274 20.67 -4.21 -13.48
N GLU A 275 21.06 -4.57 -14.70
CA GLU A 275 21.73 -3.65 -15.64
C GLU A 275 20.86 -2.41 -15.94
N HIS A 276 19.56 -2.62 -16.15
CA HIS A 276 18.61 -1.52 -16.35
C HIS A 276 18.58 -0.58 -15.14
N ALA A 277 18.48 -1.14 -13.93
CA ALA A 277 18.43 -0.34 -12.70
C ALA A 277 19.73 0.45 -12.45
N LEU A 278 20.89 -0.15 -12.74
CA LEU A 278 22.19 0.53 -12.60
C LEU A 278 22.33 1.72 -13.56
N LYS A 279 21.76 1.65 -14.78
CA LYS A 279 21.72 2.78 -15.73
C LYS A 279 20.92 3.97 -15.25
N LEU A 280 20.07 3.81 -14.21
CA LEU A 280 19.31 4.90 -13.58
C LEU A 280 20.15 5.70 -12.57
N ASN A 281 21.38 5.28 -12.29
CA ASN A 281 22.31 5.92 -11.35
C ASN A 281 21.71 6.15 -9.94
N LYS A 282 20.99 5.12 -9.43
CA LYS A 282 20.34 5.16 -8.10
C LYS A 282 21.04 4.30 -7.06
N PHE A 283 21.91 3.41 -7.51
CA PHE A 283 22.61 2.44 -6.68
C PHE A 283 24.10 2.73 -6.70
N ASP A 284 24.76 2.57 -5.58
CA ASP A 284 26.20 2.60 -5.49
C ASP A 284 26.78 1.26 -5.94
N VAL A 285 27.77 1.28 -6.83
CA VAL A 285 28.53 0.11 -7.27
C VAL A 285 29.93 0.23 -6.71
N ILE A 286 30.31 -0.68 -5.84
CA ILE A 286 31.62 -0.75 -5.20
C ILE A 286 32.34 -1.96 -5.77
N SER A 287 33.50 -1.75 -6.37
CA SER A 287 34.30 -2.83 -6.94
C SER A 287 35.58 -3.04 -6.14
N ASP A 288 35.89 -4.30 -5.84
CA ASP A 288 37.12 -4.73 -5.19
C ASP A 288 37.70 -6.00 -5.87
N GLU A 289 38.72 -6.60 -5.27
CA GLU A 289 39.34 -7.83 -5.79
C GLU A 289 38.42 -9.07 -5.76
N PHE A 290 37.31 -9.02 -4.99
CA PHE A 290 36.34 -10.10 -4.85
C PHE A 290 35.09 -9.90 -5.74
N GLY A 291 35.01 -8.76 -6.44
CA GLY A 291 33.91 -8.46 -7.38
C GLY A 291 33.14 -7.19 -7.08
N GLU A 292 31.91 -7.12 -7.58
CA GLU A 292 31.05 -5.95 -7.44
C GLU A 292 30.04 -6.12 -6.30
N ILE A 293 29.88 -5.07 -5.50
CA ILE A 293 28.87 -4.93 -4.46
C ILE A 293 27.89 -3.83 -4.89
N ILE A 294 26.60 -4.13 -4.85
CA ILE A 294 25.53 -3.17 -5.15
C ILE A 294 24.90 -2.73 -3.82
N ALA A 295 24.84 -1.42 -3.60
CA ALA A 295 24.37 -0.85 -2.34
C ALA A 295 23.37 0.30 -2.54
N ILE A 296 22.56 0.52 -1.51
CA ILE A 296 21.73 1.73 -1.37
C ILE A 296 22.48 2.69 -0.46
N ASN A 297 22.68 3.93 -0.92
CA ASN A 297 23.26 4.99 -0.12
C ASN A 297 22.37 5.31 1.11
N ASP A 298 22.98 5.51 2.26
CA ASP A 298 22.27 5.80 3.53
C ASP A 298 21.31 7.00 3.45
N LYS A 299 21.65 8.00 2.64
CA LYS A 299 20.82 9.20 2.43
C LYS A 299 19.56 8.91 1.61
N GLU A 300 19.55 7.82 0.85
CA GLU A 300 18.48 7.46 -0.06
C GLU A 300 17.59 6.32 0.47
N LYS A 301 17.86 5.75 1.65
CA LYS A 301 17.07 4.67 2.25
C LYS A 301 15.57 4.99 2.31
N THR A 302 15.22 6.19 2.75
CA THR A 302 13.81 6.64 2.81
C THR A 302 13.17 6.68 1.43
N LEU A 303 13.94 7.03 0.40
CA LEU A 303 13.50 6.98 -1.00
C LEU A 303 13.22 5.56 -1.44
N PHE A 304 14.10 4.62 -1.13
CA PHE A 304 13.91 3.21 -1.52
C PHE A 304 12.77 2.55 -0.75
N ASN A 305 12.47 2.96 0.49
CA ASN A 305 11.25 2.55 1.18
C ASN A 305 10.00 2.93 0.40
N TYR A 306 9.97 4.09 -0.24
CA TYR A 306 8.88 4.49 -1.13
C TYR A 306 8.67 3.46 -2.26
N TYR A 307 9.72 3.05 -2.96
CA TYR A 307 9.62 2.07 -4.05
C TYR A 307 9.24 0.68 -3.54
N ARG A 308 9.81 0.22 -2.41
CA ARG A 308 9.42 -1.02 -1.76
C ARG A 308 7.93 -1.05 -1.43
N ASN A 309 7.41 0.02 -0.84
CA ASN A 309 6.03 0.13 -0.41
C ASN A 309 5.02 0.10 -1.57
N ASN A 310 5.45 0.36 -2.80
CA ASN A 310 4.59 0.22 -3.97
C ASN A 310 4.16 -1.23 -4.22
N VAL A 311 4.96 -2.21 -3.78
CA VAL A 311 4.79 -3.64 -4.10
C VAL A 311 4.89 -4.57 -2.89
N LEU A 312 5.17 -4.07 -1.70
CA LEU A 312 5.31 -4.89 -0.47
C LEU A 312 4.09 -5.80 -0.24
N HIS A 313 2.91 -5.31 -0.54
CA HIS A 313 1.65 -6.06 -0.41
C HIS A 313 1.61 -7.34 -1.24
N LEU A 314 2.29 -7.40 -2.39
CA LEU A 314 2.38 -8.59 -3.23
C LEU A 314 3.19 -9.72 -2.58
N PHE A 315 4.03 -9.37 -1.63
CA PHE A 315 4.91 -10.28 -0.90
C PHE A 315 4.43 -10.57 0.53
N ALA A 316 3.25 -10.10 0.93
CA ALA A 316 2.75 -10.24 2.29
C ALA A 316 2.66 -11.71 2.72
N VAL A 317 1.92 -12.55 1.99
CA VAL A 317 1.78 -13.98 2.28
C VAL A 317 3.09 -14.73 2.09
N PRO A 318 3.81 -14.59 0.94
CA PRO A 318 5.10 -15.25 0.78
C PRO A 318 6.12 -14.92 1.88
N SER A 319 6.20 -13.65 2.30
CA SER A 319 7.13 -13.23 3.35
C SER A 319 6.75 -13.80 4.72
N LEU A 320 5.46 -13.87 5.04
CA LEU A 320 5.02 -14.43 6.32
C LEU A 320 5.28 -15.93 6.38
N LEU A 321 5.00 -16.66 5.29
CA LEU A 321 5.31 -18.08 5.18
C LEU A 321 6.83 -18.34 5.25
N ALA A 322 7.63 -17.56 4.51
CA ALA A 322 9.08 -17.68 4.54
C ALA A 322 9.66 -17.45 5.95
N LEU A 323 9.14 -16.43 6.66
CA LEU A 323 9.57 -16.15 8.03
C LEU A 323 9.19 -17.27 9.00
N HIS A 324 7.97 -17.81 8.87
CA HIS A 324 7.51 -18.94 9.68
C HIS A 324 8.36 -20.18 9.45
N LEU A 325 8.58 -20.56 8.20
CA LEU A 325 9.43 -21.69 7.81
C LEU A 325 10.86 -21.53 8.33
N PHE A 326 11.45 -20.35 8.14
CA PHE A 326 12.80 -20.03 8.62
C PHE A 326 12.93 -20.18 10.14
N LYS A 327 11.89 -19.85 10.92
CA LYS A 327 11.88 -19.95 12.38
C LYS A 327 11.57 -21.35 12.88
N ALA A 328 10.61 -22.04 12.26
CA ALA A 328 10.13 -23.33 12.71
C ALA A 328 10.99 -24.50 12.19
N HIS A 329 11.69 -24.34 11.06
CA HIS A 329 12.42 -25.38 10.32
C HIS A 329 11.55 -26.56 9.85
N LYS A 330 10.51 -26.89 10.57
CA LYS A 330 9.49 -27.90 10.23
C LYS A 330 8.12 -27.40 10.69
N THR A 331 7.12 -27.55 9.84
CA THR A 331 5.73 -27.13 10.11
C THR A 331 4.75 -28.02 9.34
N THR A 332 3.47 -27.72 9.40
CA THR A 332 2.43 -28.40 8.62
C THR A 332 1.68 -27.42 7.74
N MET A 333 0.94 -27.95 6.75
CA MET A 333 0.03 -27.12 5.94
C MET A 333 -1.01 -26.41 6.81
N ALA A 334 -1.54 -27.12 7.81
CA ALA A 334 -2.52 -26.58 8.75
C ALA A 334 -1.94 -25.38 9.55
N ASP A 335 -0.69 -25.46 10.03
CA ASP A 335 -0.02 -24.36 10.74
C ASP A 335 0.17 -23.15 9.83
N CYS A 336 0.57 -23.37 8.58
CA CYS A 336 0.70 -22.28 7.59
C CYS A 336 -0.64 -21.60 7.33
N GLN A 337 -1.71 -22.37 7.16
CA GLN A 337 -3.07 -21.85 6.97
C GLN A 337 -3.56 -21.07 8.20
N ALA A 338 -3.35 -21.60 9.41
CA ALA A 338 -3.72 -20.95 10.67
C ALA A 338 -2.99 -19.61 10.83
N LEU A 339 -1.68 -19.58 10.57
CA LEU A 339 -0.88 -18.37 10.61
C LEU A 339 -1.43 -17.30 9.65
N ILE A 340 -1.66 -17.67 8.38
CA ILE A 340 -2.18 -16.75 7.37
C ILE A 340 -3.59 -16.28 7.75
N ALA A 341 -4.47 -17.15 8.23
CA ALA A 341 -5.81 -16.79 8.67
C ALA A 341 -5.81 -15.71 9.78
N ARG A 342 -4.79 -15.70 10.66
CA ARG A 342 -4.66 -14.68 11.71
C ARG A 342 -4.10 -13.34 11.22
N PHE A 343 -3.14 -13.36 10.31
CA PHE A 343 -2.45 -12.13 9.89
C PHE A 343 -3.03 -11.49 8.62
N TYR A 344 -3.56 -12.28 7.69
CA TYR A 344 -4.04 -11.78 6.42
C TYR A 344 -5.14 -10.72 6.54
N PRO A 345 -6.14 -10.85 7.42
CA PRO A 345 -7.15 -9.81 7.62
C PRO A 345 -6.55 -8.47 8.09
N LEU A 346 -5.48 -8.51 8.91
CA LEU A 346 -4.76 -7.32 9.37
C LEU A 346 -4.02 -6.65 8.19
N PHE A 347 -3.33 -7.45 7.38
CA PHE A 347 -2.66 -6.97 6.18
C PHE A 347 -3.65 -6.45 5.14
N ALA A 348 -4.76 -7.15 4.94
CA ALA A 348 -5.78 -6.78 3.97
C ALA A 348 -6.35 -5.39 4.25
N LYS A 349 -6.56 -5.06 5.52
CA LYS A 349 -7.04 -3.74 5.90
C LYS A 349 -5.95 -2.66 5.79
N GLU A 350 -4.71 -2.95 6.19
CA GLU A 350 -3.61 -1.99 6.11
C GLU A 350 -3.20 -1.68 4.66
N TRP A 351 -3.27 -2.67 3.76
CA TRP A 351 -2.74 -2.56 2.39
C TRP A 351 -3.78 -2.69 1.29
N PHE A 352 -5.07 -2.70 1.62
CA PHE A 352 -6.15 -2.86 0.65
C PHE A 352 -5.93 -4.12 -0.21
N LEU A 353 -5.92 -5.31 0.44
CA LEU A 353 -5.81 -6.58 -0.25
C LEU A 353 -7.20 -7.14 -0.57
N HIS A 354 -7.30 -7.91 -1.66
CA HIS A 354 -8.52 -8.67 -1.98
C HIS A 354 -8.69 -9.86 -1.03
N GLU A 355 -9.83 -10.51 -1.06
CA GLU A 355 -10.04 -11.77 -0.35
C GLU A 355 -9.01 -12.81 -0.77
N LEU A 356 -8.50 -13.57 0.20
CA LEU A 356 -7.47 -14.57 -0.05
C LEU A 356 -8.04 -15.71 -0.89
N ASP A 357 -7.42 -15.97 -2.05
CA ASP A 357 -7.72 -17.14 -2.85
C ASP A 357 -7.34 -18.42 -2.07
N GLU A 358 -8.26 -19.39 -1.98
CA GLU A 358 -8.09 -20.63 -1.24
C GLU A 358 -6.81 -21.39 -1.60
N ASN A 359 -6.38 -21.32 -2.87
CA ASN A 359 -5.19 -22.00 -3.37
C ASN A 359 -3.92 -21.15 -3.32
N TYR A 360 -3.99 -19.89 -2.87
CA TYR A 360 -2.82 -19.02 -2.94
C TYR A 360 -1.67 -19.48 -2.05
N ILE A 361 -1.96 -19.95 -0.82
CA ILE A 361 -0.95 -20.52 0.07
C ILE A 361 -0.27 -21.72 -0.59
N THR A 362 -1.05 -22.63 -1.17
CA THR A 362 -0.54 -23.81 -1.88
C THR A 362 0.34 -23.43 -3.06
N ARG A 363 -0.06 -22.42 -3.85
CA ARG A 363 0.78 -21.93 -4.97
C ARG A 363 2.10 -21.33 -4.49
N VAL A 364 2.10 -20.57 -3.40
CA VAL A 364 3.33 -20.02 -2.82
C VAL A 364 4.26 -21.13 -2.32
N LEU A 365 3.72 -22.12 -1.62
CA LEU A 365 4.52 -23.26 -1.15
C LEU A 365 5.04 -24.12 -2.31
N ALA A 366 4.24 -24.34 -3.36
CA ALA A 366 4.69 -25.00 -4.58
C ALA A 366 5.86 -24.25 -5.24
N SER A 367 5.78 -22.91 -5.31
CA SER A 367 6.90 -22.08 -5.80
C SER A 367 8.15 -22.21 -4.94
N PHE A 368 8.03 -22.44 -3.64
CA PHE A 368 9.17 -22.70 -2.76
C PHE A 368 9.77 -24.10 -3.01
N VAL A 369 8.92 -25.11 -3.29
CA VAL A 369 9.38 -26.45 -3.69
C VAL A 369 10.14 -26.37 -5.03
N ASP A 370 9.58 -25.70 -6.04
CA ASP A 370 10.19 -25.56 -7.35
C ASP A 370 11.59 -24.90 -7.32
N GLN A 371 11.89 -24.20 -6.23
CA GLN A 371 13.16 -23.50 -6.00
C GLN A 371 14.04 -24.20 -4.95
N ASP A 372 13.74 -25.46 -4.62
CA ASP A 372 14.47 -26.29 -3.67
C ASP A 372 14.59 -25.68 -2.25
N LEU A 373 13.63 -24.82 -1.85
CA LEU A 373 13.64 -24.18 -0.53
C LEU A 373 13.02 -25.05 0.53
N ILE A 374 12.03 -25.85 0.16
CA ILE A 374 11.28 -26.73 1.07
C ILE A 374 10.99 -28.06 0.41
N GLU A 375 10.77 -29.07 1.26
CA GLU A 375 10.25 -30.37 0.89
C GLU A 375 8.89 -30.57 1.56
N ILE A 376 7.92 -31.15 0.83
CA ILE A 376 6.57 -31.45 1.35
C ILE A 376 6.38 -32.96 1.29
N GLU A 377 6.19 -33.59 2.46
CA GLU A 377 5.90 -34.99 2.64
C GLU A 377 4.56 -35.19 3.37
N GLY A 378 3.48 -35.42 2.62
CA GLY A 378 2.11 -35.43 3.18
C GLY A 378 1.77 -34.06 3.71
N ASP A 379 1.39 -33.95 4.98
CA ASP A 379 1.09 -32.68 5.65
C ASP A 379 2.33 -31.96 6.20
N ASN A 380 3.51 -32.63 6.22
CA ASN A 380 4.72 -32.05 6.77
C ASN A 380 5.48 -31.24 5.74
N ILE A 381 5.93 -30.07 6.15
CA ILE A 381 6.74 -29.15 5.38
C ILE A 381 8.07 -28.95 6.13
N LYS A 382 9.18 -29.18 5.45
CA LYS A 382 10.54 -29.01 6.00
C LYS A 382 11.33 -28.07 5.11
N ILE A 383 12.20 -27.25 5.70
CA ILE A 383 13.14 -26.44 4.92
C ILE A 383 14.29 -27.32 4.41
N THR A 384 14.77 -27.02 3.23
CA THR A 384 16.03 -27.56 2.72
C THR A 384 17.18 -26.95 3.51
N ASN A 385 17.99 -27.79 4.15
CA ASN A 385 19.04 -27.31 5.06
C ASN A 385 20.32 -26.91 4.31
N SER A 386 20.20 -25.87 3.45
CA SER A 386 21.34 -25.24 2.77
C SER A 386 21.46 -23.78 3.16
N ASN A 387 22.67 -23.24 3.16
CA ASN A 387 22.89 -21.82 3.50
C ASN A 387 22.19 -20.86 2.52
N ASP A 388 22.06 -21.25 1.25
CA ASP A 388 21.37 -20.44 0.22
C ASP A 388 19.85 -20.41 0.49
N CYS A 389 19.26 -21.57 0.80
CA CYS A 389 17.86 -21.67 1.16
C CYS A 389 17.53 -20.82 2.39
N LEU A 390 18.31 -20.99 3.48
CA LEU A 390 18.12 -20.21 4.71
C LEU A 390 18.20 -18.71 4.45
N ALA A 391 19.19 -18.28 3.66
CA ALA A 391 19.36 -16.87 3.31
C ALA A 391 18.16 -16.33 2.50
N LYS A 392 17.66 -17.09 1.51
CA LYS A 392 16.50 -16.69 0.70
C LYS A 392 15.22 -16.55 1.55
N LEU A 393 14.93 -17.53 2.40
CA LEU A 393 13.76 -17.51 3.27
C LEU A 393 13.86 -16.38 4.30
N GLU A 394 15.03 -16.20 4.94
CA GLU A 394 15.25 -15.12 5.89
C GLU A 394 15.05 -13.75 5.24
N MET A 395 15.68 -13.49 4.10
CA MET A 395 15.59 -12.22 3.40
C MET A 395 14.16 -11.91 3.00
N LEU A 396 13.42 -12.87 2.45
CA LEU A 396 12.02 -12.68 2.09
C LEU A 396 11.17 -12.41 3.33
N GLY A 397 11.35 -13.18 4.40
CA GLY A 397 10.62 -13.01 5.67
C GLY A 397 10.88 -11.65 6.33
N ARG A 398 12.11 -11.14 6.26
CA ARG A 398 12.50 -9.83 6.83
C ARG A 398 11.77 -8.65 6.17
N ALA A 399 11.17 -8.82 4.99
CA ALA A 399 10.37 -7.78 4.37
C ALA A 399 9.20 -7.29 5.23
N LEU A 400 8.64 -8.16 6.08
CA LEU A 400 7.56 -7.83 7.02
C LEU A 400 8.04 -7.34 8.39
N SER A 401 9.33 -7.38 8.68
CA SER A 401 9.89 -7.14 10.02
C SER A 401 9.34 -5.87 10.67
N LEU A 402 9.35 -4.74 9.97
CA LEU A 402 8.87 -3.46 10.53
C LEU A 402 7.35 -3.45 10.77
N THR A 403 6.58 -4.13 9.94
CA THR A 403 5.13 -4.26 10.12
C THR A 403 4.80 -5.11 11.32
N LEU A 404 5.45 -6.29 11.46
CA LEU A 404 5.24 -7.18 12.60
C LEU A 404 5.71 -6.53 13.91
N GLN A 405 6.77 -5.73 13.90
CA GLN A 405 7.21 -4.96 15.08
C GLN A 405 6.15 -3.93 15.50
N ARG A 406 5.55 -3.17 14.56
CA ARG A 406 4.45 -2.26 14.90
C ARG A 406 3.25 -3.00 15.50
N TYR A 407 2.90 -4.14 14.94
CA TYR A 407 1.84 -4.99 15.49
C TYR A 407 2.18 -5.46 16.90
N ALA A 408 3.42 -5.91 17.14
CA ALA A 408 3.87 -6.35 18.44
C ALA A 408 3.81 -5.24 19.51
N ILE A 409 4.13 -4.00 19.16
CA ILE A 409 3.99 -2.85 20.07
C ILE A 409 2.54 -2.71 20.53
N VAL A 410 1.59 -2.58 19.60
CA VAL A 410 0.18 -2.34 19.92
C VAL A 410 -0.43 -3.54 20.64
N VAL A 411 -0.22 -4.75 20.11
CA VAL A 411 -0.76 -5.98 20.69
C VAL A 411 -0.15 -6.26 22.06
N GLY A 412 1.13 -5.96 22.25
CA GLY A 412 1.83 -6.09 23.53
C GLY A 412 1.16 -5.27 24.63
N PHE A 413 0.91 -3.98 24.41
CA PHE A 413 0.22 -3.13 25.40
C PHE A 413 -1.18 -3.64 25.74
N ILE A 414 -1.95 -4.09 24.74
CA ILE A 414 -3.32 -4.60 24.98
C ILE A 414 -3.28 -5.91 25.78
N GLN A 415 -2.34 -6.81 25.52
CA GLN A 415 -2.29 -8.12 26.16
C GLN A 415 -1.74 -8.10 27.60
N THR A 416 -0.94 -7.09 27.94
CA THR A 416 -0.34 -7.00 29.27
C THR A 416 -1.14 -6.09 30.23
N SER A 417 -2.01 -5.24 29.72
CA SER A 417 -2.89 -4.39 30.51
C SER A 417 -4.19 -5.12 30.86
N SER A 418 -4.79 -4.80 32.00
CA SER A 418 -6.15 -5.23 32.36
C SER A 418 -7.26 -4.43 31.65
N GLY A 419 -6.86 -3.48 30.79
CA GLY A 419 -7.63 -2.54 30.01
C GLY A 419 -6.76 -1.30 29.79
N ILE A 420 -6.77 -0.74 28.61
CA ILE A 420 -5.99 0.47 28.27
C ILE A 420 -6.88 1.46 27.52
N GLU A 421 -6.86 2.72 27.93
CA GLU A 421 -7.56 3.77 27.23
C GLU A 421 -6.99 3.96 25.81
N ARG A 422 -7.88 4.24 24.85
CA ARG A 422 -7.49 4.34 23.44
C ARG A 422 -6.42 5.42 23.21
N GLU A 423 -6.57 6.59 23.81
CA GLU A 423 -5.62 7.70 23.66
C GLU A 423 -4.26 7.36 24.26
N GLU A 424 -4.25 6.66 25.38
CA GLU A 424 -3.06 6.13 26.03
C GLU A 424 -2.36 5.10 25.15
N LEU A 425 -3.10 4.11 24.62
CA LEU A 425 -2.56 3.10 23.69
C LEU A 425 -1.91 3.75 22.46
N GLU A 426 -2.57 4.77 21.87
CA GLU A 426 -2.02 5.50 20.72
C GLU A 426 -0.71 6.22 21.08
N HIS A 427 -0.68 6.87 22.25
CA HIS A 427 0.51 7.60 22.73
C HIS A 427 1.66 6.66 23.04
N GLU A 428 1.43 5.66 23.87
CA GLU A 428 2.47 4.72 24.31
C GLU A 428 3.04 3.89 23.15
N SER A 429 2.17 3.49 22.22
CA SER A 429 2.62 2.81 21.00
C SER A 429 3.56 3.69 20.16
N GLN A 430 3.30 4.99 20.07
CA GLN A 430 4.18 5.92 19.35
C GLN A 430 5.51 6.10 20.09
N VAL A 431 5.48 6.33 21.40
CA VAL A 431 6.68 6.49 22.23
C VAL A 431 7.59 5.25 22.13
N LEU A 432 6.99 4.05 22.23
CA LEU A 432 7.76 2.81 22.12
C LEU A 432 8.32 2.62 20.70
N ALA A 433 7.56 2.95 19.65
CA ALA A 433 8.07 2.92 18.29
C ALA A 433 9.30 3.84 18.12
N GLU A 434 9.26 5.07 18.63
CA GLU A 434 10.38 6.02 18.57
C GLU A 434 11.61 5.48 19.32
N ARG A 435 11.40 4.85 20.48
CA ARG A 435 12.46 4.21 21.27
C ARG A 435 13.10 3.04 20.52
N LEU A 436 12.30 2.15 19.93
CA LEU A 436 12.79 1.05 19.08
C LEU A 436 13.56 1.58 17.87
N GLY A 437 13.11 2.69 17.29
CA GLY A 437 13.81 3.39 16.23
C GLY A 437 15.23 3.77 16.63
N THR A 438 15.38 4.30 17.83
CA THR A 438 16.70 4.66 18.39
C THR A 438 17.56 3.44 18.71
N LEU A 439 16.98 2.42 19.36
CA LEU A 439 17.70 1.21 19.79
C LEU A 439 18.15 0.32 18.63
N HIS A 440 17.33 0.23 17.57
CA HIS A 440 17.55 -0.67 16.44
C HIS A 440 17.87 0.06 15.13
N GLY A 441 18.08 1.38 15.17
CA GLY A 441 18.45 2.17 13.98
C GLY A 441 17.37 2.24 12.90
N ILE A 442 16.09 2.13 13.26
CA ILE A 442 14.98 2.20 12.32
C ILE A 442 14.75 3.66 11.94
N LYS A 443 14.86 3.97 10.63
CA LYS A 443 14.71 5.34 10.10
C LYS A 443 13.53 5.47 9.14
N THR A 444 12.70 4.46 9.06
CA THR A 444 11.54 4.42 8.14
C THR A 444 10.39 5.23 8.73
N PRO A 445 9.94 6.34 8.09
CA PRO A 445 8.94 7.25 8.67
C PRO A 445 7.61 6.58 9.05
N GLU A 446 7.16 5.60 8.27
CA GLU A 446 5.90 4.89 8.55
C GLU A 446 5.94 4.06 9.83
N PHE A 447 7.12 3.73 10.33
CA PHE A 447 7.26 3.00 11.59
C PHE A 447 6.78 3.84 12.78
N PHE A 448 6.92 5.16 12.68
CA PHE A 448 6.56 6.14 13.71
C PHE A 448 5.26 6.89 13.42
N ASP A 449 4.64 6.64 12.25
CA ASP A 449 3.44 7.40 11.84
C ASP A 449 2.25 7.03 12.72
N LYS A 450 1.82 7.99 13.55
CA LYS A 450 0.64 7.85 14.41
C LYS A 450 -0.58 7.37 13.62
N LYS A 451 -0.77 7.80 12.38
CA LYS A 451 -1.93 7.39 11.56
C LYS A 451 -1.89 5.92 11.21
N VAL A 452 -0.71 5.35 11.01
CA VAL A 452 -0.55 3.92 10.73
C VAL A 452 -0.88 3.11 11.98
N LEU A 453 -0.40 3.53 13.15
CA LEU A 453 -0.71 2.90 14.44
C LEU A 453 -2.21 2.98 14.76
N VAL A 454 -2.82 4.16 14.65
CA VAL A 454 -4.26 4.38 14.84
C VAL A 454 -5.09 3.56 13.86
N GLY A 455 -4.65 3.47 12.60
CA GLY A 455 -5.28 2.62 11.58
C GLY A 455 -5.27 1.16 11.97
N PHE A 456 -4.16 0.67 12.51
CA PHE A 456 -4.06 -0.71 13.00
C PHE A 456 -4.96 -0.98 14.20
N ILE A 457 -5.00 -0.08 15.21
CA ILE A 457 -5.91 -0.19 16.37
C ILE A 457 -7.36 -0.24 15.88
N SER A 458 -7.73 0.61 14.92
CA SER A 458 -9.08 0.60 14.35
C SER A 458 -9.39 -0.70 13.61
N SER A 459 -8.41 -1.27 12.90
CA SER A 459 -8.54 -2.58 12.25
C SER A 459 -8.76 -3.72 13.25
N LEU A 460 -8.06 -3.72 14.37
CA LEU A 460 -8.28 -4.71 15.44
C LEU A 460 -9.72 -4.65 15.98
N ARG A 461 -10.29 -3.45 16.13
CA ARG A 461 -11.68 -3.26 16.57
C ARG A 461 -12.68 -3.75 15.53
N GLU A 462 -12.49 -3.38 14.26
CA GLU A 462 -13.36 -3.82 13.16
C GLU A 462 -13.39 -5.34 13.03
N GLN A 463 -12.28 -6.00 13.30
CA GLN A 463 -12.14 -7.46 13.27
C GLN A 463 -12.55 -8.14 14.60
N LYS A 464 -13.06 -7.37 15.57
CA LYS A 464 -13.48 -7.85 16.88
C LYS A 464 -12.36 -8.53 17.69
N LEU A 465 -11.10 -8.23 17.37
CA LEU A 465 -9.94 -8.71 18.13
C LEU A 465 -9.74 -7.92 19.43
N ILE A 466 -10.32 -6.74 19.52
CA ILE A 466 -10.39 -5.92 20.72
C ILE A 466 -11.83 -5.45 20.96
N THR A 467 -12.18 -5.31 22.22
CA THR A 467 -13.47 -4.78 22.69
C THR A 467 -13.23 -3.63 23.66
N GLU A 468 -14.16 -2.67 23.68
CA GLU A 468 -14.15 -1.57 24.63
C GLU A 468 -14.99 -1.94 25.85
N THR A 469 -14.39 -1.86 27.04
CA THR A 469 -15.00 -2.15 28.33
C THR A 469 -14.95 -0.90 29.21
N GLU A 470 -15.52 -0.93 30.41
CA GLU A 470 -15.40 0.15 31.40
C GLU A 470 -13.94 0.42 31.83
N GLN A 471 -13.05 -0.56 31.65
CA GLN A 471 -11.62 -0.46 31.96
C GLN A 471 -10.75 -0.07 30.76
N GLY A 472 -11.36 0.22 29.60
CA GLY A 472 -10.67 0.52 28.35
C GLY A 472 -10.70 -0.64 27.35
N LEU A 473 -9.76 -0.65 26.42
CA LEU A 473 -9.63 -1.66 25.38
C LEU A 473 -9.04 -2.95 25.94
N THR A 474 -9.69 -4.08 25.65
CA THR A 474 -9.25 -5.43 26.05
C THR A 474 -9.14 -6.34 24.83
N GLY A 475 -8.20 -7.29 24.87
CA GLY A 475 -7.96 -8.23 23.78
C GLY A 475 -8.83 -9.48 23.87
N SER A 476 -9.20 -10.04 22.71
CA SER A 476 -9.83 -11.38 22.60
C SER A 476 -8.80 -12.51 22.69
N ASN A 477 -9.29 -13.75 22.76
CA ASN A 477 -8.43 -14.95 22.71
C ASN A 477 -7.65 -15.02 21.38
N GLU A 478 -8.28 -14.62 20.28
CA GLU A 478 -7.64 -14.59 18.97
C GLU A 478 -6.50 -13.57 18.92
N LEU A 479 -6.62 -12.45 19.64
CA LEU A 479 -5.51 -11.50 19.77
C LEU A 479 -4.34 -12.08 20.55
N CYS A 480 -4.61 -12.94 21.55
CA CYS A 480 -3.58 -13.68 22.27
C CYS A 480 -2.79 -14.61 21.32
N GLU A 481 -3.46 -15.27 20.39
CA GLU A 481 -2.77 -16.08 19.37
C GLU A 481 -1.87 -15.22 18.48
N VAL A 482 -2.36 -14.04 18.04
CA VAL A 482 -1.53 -13.08 17.28
C VAL A 482 -0.30 -12.67 18.09
N TYR A 483 -0.45 -12.40 19.39
CA TYR A 483 0.67 -12.08 20.28
C TYR A 483 1.71 -13.21 20.35
N LEU A 484 1.29 -14.46 20.48
CA LEU A 484 2.17 -15.62 20.52
C LEU A 484 2.91 -15.81 19.19
N TYR A 485 2.24 -15.65 18.07
CA TYR A 485 2.89 -15.68 16.76
C TYR A 485 3.92 -14.56 16.61
N LEU A 486 3.60 -13.32 17.01
CA LEU A 486 4.54 -12.18 16.95
C LEU A 486 5.79 -12.46 17.79
N LYS A 487 5.62 -13.05 18.98
CA LYS A 487 6.74 -13.48 19.84
C LYS A 487 7.64 -14.51 19.16
N ALA A 488 7.05 -15.48 18.46
CA ALA A 488 7.81 -16.51 17.76
C ALA A 488 8.52 -16.00 16.49
N LEU A 489 7.89 -15.09 15.76
CA LEU A 489 8.39 -14.60 14.48
C LEU A 489 9.45 -13.51 14.61
N LEU A 490 9.35 -12.64 15.60
CA LEU A 490 10.29 -11.55 15.78
C LEU A 490 11.65 -12.02 16.31
N PRO A 491 12.76 -11.29 15.96
CA PRO A 491 14.05 -11.55 16.57
C PRO A 491 13.98 -11.38 18.09
N ALA A 492 14.58 -12.30 18.86
CA ALA A 492 14.54 -12.30 20.33
C ALA A 492 14.95 -10.94 20.94
N ARG A 493 15.98 -10.30 20.39
CA ARG A 493 16.44 -8.98 20.85
C ARG A 493 15.39 -7.88 20.68
N VAL A 494 14.66 -7.89 19.57
CA VAL A 494 13.59 -6.90 19.30
C VAL A 494 12.40 -7.18 20.20
N TRP A 495 12.01 -8.44 20.32
CA TRP A 495 10.93 -8.86 21.20
C TRP A 495 11.20 -8.46 22.65
N GLN A 496 12.39 -8.73 23.15
CA GLN A 496 12.79 -8.36 24.53
C GLN A 496 12.69 -6.86 24.75
N SER A 497 13.15 -6.03 23.78
CA SER A 497 13.02 -4.56 23.87
C SER A 497 11.57 -4.06 23.94
N ILE A 498 10.63 -4.80 23.34
CA ILE A 498 9.19 -4.49 23.42
C ILE A 498 8.66 -4.97 24.77
N ASP A 499 8.91 -6.21 25.14
CA ASP A 499 8.35 -6.87 26.32
C ASP A 499 8.79 -6.17 27.62
N ASP A 500 10.06 -5.82 27.75
CA ASP A 500 10.59 -5.10 28.93
C ASP A 500 9.83 -3.80 29.23
N ILE A 501 9.46 -3.04 28.18
CA ILE A 501 8.75 -1.77 28.36
C ILE A 501 7.28 -1.99 28.64
N VAL A 502 6.65 -2.87 27.88
CA VAL A 502 5.23 -3.19 28.04
C VAL A 502 4.95 -3.76 29.44
N GLN A 503 5.82 -4.64 29.96
CA GLN A 503 5.73 -5.17 31.33
C GLN A 503 5.97 -4.11 32.40
N SER A 504 6.96 -3.23 32.20
CA SER A 504 7.24 -2.14 33.15
C SER A 504 6.04 -1.21 33.31
N GLN A 505 5.37 -0.83 32.21
CA GLN A 505 4.18 0.02 32.27
C GLN A 505 2.99 -0.67 32.92
N ALA A 506 2.78 -1.97 32.66
CA ALA A 506 1.73 -2.74 33.29
C ALA A 506 1.93 -2.85 34.83
N GLN A 507 3.16 -2.75 35.32
CA GLN A 507 3.48 -2.71 36.76
C GLN A 507 3.16 -1.33 37.34
N HIS A 508 3.56 -0.24 36.67
CA HIS A 508 3.27 1.13 37.14
C HIS A 508 1.77 1.50 37.14
N ALA A 509 0.95 0.85 36.31
CA ALA A 509 -0.49 1.03 36.32
C ALA A 509 -1.20 0.29 37.47
N LYS A 510 -0.52 -0.63 38.17
CA LYS A 510 -1.04 -1.40 39.31
C LYS A 510 -0.64 -0.80 40.66
N ASP A 511 0.41 0.03 40.69
CA ASP A 511 0.85 0.80 41.85
C ASP A 511 0.15 2.16 41.90
#